data_412fdd85c6943589e9050d2c572a9d88
#
_entry.id   412fdd85c6943589e9050d2c572a9d88
#
_cell.length_a   1.000
_cell.length_b   1.000
_cell.length_c   1.000
_cell.angle_alpha   90.00
_cell.angle_beta   90.00
_cell.angle_gamma   90.00
#
_symmetry.space_group_name_H-M   'P 1'
#
loop_
_entity.id
_entity.type
_entity.pdbx_description
1 polymer ?
#
loop_
_entity_poly.entity_id
_entity_poly.type
_entity_poly.pdbx_seq_one_letter_code
_entity_poly.pdbx_strand_id
1 'polypeptide(L)'
;YMSKNLDRGIKDLSIFEIGPIFHGSQPGEQNTVVCGLSAGKKSRLSWVEKERNVDVFDIKRDVIQTLIEAGYDSEKFYIDDESPKYYHPGKSGRIFLDRGKHKVAAYFGEIHPNIIKKLDIKTESLVGFEIFLDNLKLPKKSLKDQKSKYSVSDFQKSERDFAFIIDKKINVQDLVSVISNIDKNLISNINVFDVYDGGNIPINQKSIAISVTIQSLEKTLTDNDLEKINNLIIETV
;
A
#
# COMPACT_ATOMS: atom_id res chain seq x y z
N TYR A 1 -11.57 24.09 1.14
CA TYR A 1 -12.80 23.37 1.54
C TYR A 1 -12.61 22.67 2.88
N MET A 2 -11.56 21.85 3.08
CA MET A 2 -11.31 21.12 4.32
C MET A 2 -11.37 22.01 5.56
N SER A 3 -10.55 23.07 5.64
CA SER A 3 -10.52 24.03 6.75
C SER A 3 -11.89 24.59 7.09
N LYS A 4 -12.63 25.07 6.09
CA LYS A 4 -13.98 25.64 6.28
C LYS A 4 -15.00 24.66 6.89
N ASN A 5 -14.89 23.37 6.57
CA ASN A 5 -15.77 22.35 7.15
C ASN A 5 -15.36 22.00 8.57
N LEU A 6 -14.05 21.88 8.83
CA LEU A 6 -13.53 21.68 10.18
C LEU A 6 -13.91 22.84 11.11
N ASP A 7 -13.82 24.09 10.65
CA ASP A 7 -14.25 25.27 11.42
C ASP A 7 -15.75 25.29 11.74
N ARG A 8 -16.57 24.62 10.90
CA ARG A 8 -18.02 24.42 11.14
C ARG A 8 -18.32 23.23 12.06
N GLY A 9 -17.30 22.56 12.59
CA GLY A 9 -17.46 21.42 13.49
C GLY A 9 -17.61 20.06 12.79
N ILE A 10 -17.47 19.98 11.46
CA ILE A 10 -17.46 18.72 10.71
C ILE A 10 -16.05 18.15 10.79
N LYS A 11 -15.81 17.31 11.79
CA LYS A 11 -14.45 16.81 12.09
C LYS A 11 -14.04 15.59 11.26
N ASP A 12 -15.02 14.74 10.92
CA ASP A 12 -14.80 13.50 10.16
C ASP A 12 -15.19 13.76 8.71
N LEU A 13 -14.20 13.97 7.85
CA LEU A 13 -14.43 14.43 6.48
C LEU A 13 -13.46 13.76 5.51
N SER A 14 -14.00 13.18 4.44
CA SER A 14 -13.25 12.71 3.28
C SER A 14 -13.79 13.40 2.03
N ILE A 15 -12.91 14.04 1.29
CA ILE A 15 -13.23 14.78 0.07
C ILE A 15 -12.24 14.42 -1.03
N PHE A 16 -12.69 14.48 -2.29
CA PHE A 16 -11.81 14.34 -3.45
C PHE A 16 -12.20 15.34 -4.54
N GLU A 17 -11.27 15.59 -5.44
CA GLU A 17 -11.45 16.45 -6.60
C GLU A 17 -10.66 15.88 -7.78
N ILE A 18 -11.16 16.13 -8.99
CA ILE A 18 -10.46 15.80 -10.24
C ILE A 18 -10.26 17.10 -11.00
N GLY A 19 -9.01 17.44 -11.31
CA GLY A 19 -8.71 18.67 -11.99
C GLY A 19 -7.28 18.74 -12.49
N PRO A 20 -6.95 19.80 -13.25
CA PRO A 20 -5.60 20.03 -13.73
C PRO A 20 -4.71 20.62 -12.63
N ILE A 21 -3.46 20.14 -12.58
CA ILE A 21 -2.36 20.82 -11.90
C ILE A 21 -1.41 21.38 -12.95
N PHE A 22 -0.88 22.58 -12.69
CA PHE A 22 -0.03 23.29 -13.63
C PHE A 22 1.42 23.28 -13.15
N HIS A 23 2.35 22.93 -14.05
CA HIS A 23 3.80 22.93 -13.80
C HIS A 23 4.48 24.16 -14.38
N GLY A 24 3.80 24.88 -15.28
CA GLY A 24 4.28 26.07 -15.94
C GLY A 24 3.13 26.90 -16.52
N SER A 25 3.47 27.85 -17.35
CA SER A 25 2.54 28.81 -17.97
C SER A 25 2.24 28.52 -19.46
N GLN A 26 2.92 27.53 -20.04
CA GLN A 26 2.75 27.19 -21.44
C GLN A 26 1.66 26.12 -21.66
N PRO A 27 0.97 26.11 -22.80
CA PRO A 27 0.04 25.05 -23.15
C PRO A 27 0.71 23.67 -23.08
N GLY A 28 0.08 22.71 -22.39
CA GLY A 28 0.62 21.36 -22.18
C GLY A 28 1.45 21.16 -20.91
N GLU A 29 1.82 22.22 -20.20
CA GLU A 29 2.52 22.14 -18.91
C GLU A 29 1.52 21.89 -17.76
N GLN A 30 0.67 20.88 -17.93
CA GLN A 30 -0.34 20.49 -16.94
C GLN A 30 -0.51 18.97 -16.89
N ASN A 31 -0.96 18.47 -15.77
CA ASN A 31 -1.40 17.10 -15.59
C ASN A 31 -2.81 17.08 -15.01
N THR A 32 -3.60 16.09 -15.39
CA THR A 32 -4.88 15.80 -14.74
C THR A 32 -4.65 14.89 -13.55
N VAL A 33 -5.11 15.33 -12.39
CA VAL A 33 -4.90 14.64 -11.13
C VAL A 33 -6.22 14.39 -10.42
N VAL A 34 -6.37 13.21 -9.84
CA VAL A 34 -7.38 12.94 -8.81
C VAL A 34 -6.69 13.14 -7.46
N CYS A 35 -7.12 14.12 -6.69
CA CYS A 35 -6.61 14.33 -5.34
C CYS A 35 -7.69 14.12 -4.30
N GLY A 36 -7.30 13.65 -3.12
CA GLY A 36 -8.22 13.47 -2.01
C GLY A 36 -7.57 13.75 -0.67
N LEU A 37 -8.39 14.18 0.28
CA LEU A 37 -8.01 14.45 1.66
C LEU A 37 -9.01 13.80 2.61
N SER A 38 -8.49 13.19 3.68
CA SER A 38 -9.31 12.65 4.77
C SER A 38 -8.79 13.17 6.10
N ALA A 39 -9.70 13.56 6.98
CA ALA A 39 -9.42 14.05 8.32
C ALA A 39 -10.36 13.44 9.34
N GLY A 40 -9.93 13.39 10.60
CA GLY A 40 -10.74 12.96 11.73
C GLY A 40 -10.78 11.45 11.91
N LYS A 41 -11.92 10.91 12.27
CA LYS A 41 -12.10 9.51 12.62
C LYS A 41 -12.40 8.65 11.40
N LYS A 42 -11.69 7.52 11.29
CA LYS A 42 -12.01 6.48 10.30
C LYS A 42 -13.24 5.68 10.72
N SER A 43 -13.29 5.29 11.97
CA SER A 43 -14.43 4.62 12.58
C SER A 43 -14.91 5.40 13.80
N ARG A 44 -16.23 5.51 13.94
CA ARG A 44 -16.84 6.06 15.15
C ARG A 44 -16.90 5.01 16.23
N LEU A 45 -16.87 5.47 17.49
CA LEU A 45 -17.01 4.58 18.62
C LEU A 45 -18.26 3.73 18.49
N SER A 46 -18.12 2.44 18.50
CA SER A 46 -19.21 1.47 18.51
C SER A 46 -18.89 0.34 19.50
N TRP A 47 -19.88 -0.49 19.80
CA TRP A 47 -19.67 -1.66 20.65
C TRP A 47 -18.83 -2.76 19.98
N VAL A 48 -18.68 -2.69 18.64
CA VAL A 48 -17.92 -3.68 17.83
C VAL A 48 -16.51 -3.21 17.58
N GLU A 49 -16.31 -1.90 17.34
CA GLU A 49 -15.03 -1.35 16.87
C GLU A 49 -14.60 -0.15 17.72
N LYS A 50 -13.34 -0.13 18.08
CA LYS A 50 -12.73 1.02 18.77
C LYS A 50 -12.58 2.19 17.81
N GLU A 51 -12.82 3.38 18.33
CA GLU A 51 -12.56 4.61 17.60
C GLU A 51 -11.08 4.76 17.27
N ARG A 52 -10.77 5.12 16.03
CA ARG A 52 -9.42 5.48 15.60
C ARG A 52 -9.44 6.61 14.56
N ASN A 53 -8.37 7.36 14.51
CA ASN A 53 -8.15 8.37 13.47
C ASN A 53 -7.83 7.70 12.13
N VAL A 54 -8.06 8.44 11.04
CA VAL A 54 -7.54 8.08 9.72
C VAL A 54 -6.02 8.09 9.74
N ASP A 55 -5.39 7.17 9.02
CA ASP A 55 -3.95 7.04 8.94
C ASP A 55 -3.45 6.84 7.49
N VAL A 56 -2.13 6.75 7.33
CA VAL A 56 -1.48 6.56 6.03
C VAL A 56 -1.90 5.26 5.35
N PHE A 57 -2.23 4.21 6.11
CA PHE A 57 -2.63 2.92 5.53
C PHE A 57 -4.05 2.97 4.99
N ASP A 58 -4.94 3.77 5.58
CA ASP A 58 -6.27 4.00 5.04
C ASP A 58 -6.21 4.65 3.66
N ILE A 59 -5.41 5.73 3.54
CA ILE A 59 -5.30 6.44 2.27
C ILE A 59 -4.54 5.62 1.21
N LYS A 60 -3.53 4.86 1.61
CA LYS A 60 -2.81 3.92 0.74
C LYS A 60 -3.77 2.88 0.17
N ARG A 61 -4.64 2.30 1.00
CA ARG A 61 -5.64 1.34 0.57
C ARG A 61 -6.62 1.96 -0.44
N ASP A 62 -7.10 3.18 -0.17
CA ASP A 62 -8.04 3.87 -1.04
C ASP A 62 -7.44 4.14 -2.43
N VAL A 63 -6.15 4.52 -2.49
CA VAL A 63 -5.42 4.69 -3.76
C VAL A 63 -5.26 3.36 -4.50
N ILE A 64 -4.79 2.30 -3.81
CA ILE A 64 -4.62 0.98 -4.41
C ILE A 64 -5.94 0.46 -4.95
N GLN A 65 -7.03 0.55 -4.17
CA GLN A 65 -8.35 0.13 -4.60
C GLN A 65 -8.84 0.92 -5.82
N THR A 66 -8.61 2.23 -5.85
CA THR A 66 -8.95 3.08 -7.01
C THR A 66 -8.21 2.63 -8.27
N LEU A 67 -6.91 2.30 -8.16
CA LEU A 67 -6.13 1.79 -9.28
C LEU A 67 -6.59 0.40 -9.73
N ILE A 68 -6.95 -0.49 -8.80
CA ILE A 68 -7.51 -1.82 -9.11
C ILE A 68 -8.84 -1.67 -9.87
N GLU A 69 -9.75 -0.82 -9.39
CA GLU A 69 -11.03 -0.55 -10.06
C GLU A 69 -10.83 0.09 -11.45
N ALA A 70 -9.75 0.88 -11.61
CA ALA A 70 -9.34 1.38 -12.93
C ALA A 70 -8.75 0.28 -13.83
N GLY A 71 -8.57 -0.96 -13.32
CA GLY A 71 -8.17 -2.15 -14.06
C GLY A 71 -6.68 -2.43 -14.07
N TYR A 72 -5.94 -1.90 -13.12
CA TYR A 72 -4.53 -2.21 -12.94
C TYR A 72 -4.35 -3.39 -11.98
N ASP A 73 -3.29 -4.15 -12.20
CA ASP A 73 -2.94 -5.33 -11.42
C ASP A 73 -2.06 -4.93 -10.23
N SER A 74 -2.59 -5.05 -9.03
CA SER A 74 -1.89 -4.65 -7.80
C SER A 74 -0.61 -5.47 -7.51
N GLU A 75 -0.49 -6.69 -8.04
CA GLU A 75 0.72 -7.51 -7.86
C GLU A 75 1.94 -6.91 -8.58
N LYS A 76 1.69 -6.05 -9.58
CA LYS A 76 2.74 -5.36 -10.35
C LYS A 76 3.16 -4.04 -9.73
N PHE A 77 2.38 -3.51 -8.79
CA PHE A 77 2.70 -2.23 -8.19
C PHE A 77 4.03 -2.30 -7.44
N TYR A 78 4.82 -1.26 -7.63
CA TYR A 78 5.99 -0.99 -6.80
C TYR A 78 5.72 0.24 -5.94
N ILE A 79 6.00 0.14 -4.64
CA ILE A 79 5.74 1.20 -3.66
C ILE A 79 7.03 1.47 -2.91
N ASP A 80 7.43 2.74 -2.85
CA ASP A 80 8.54 3.18 -2.02
C ASP A 80 8.12 4.37 -1.13
N ASP A 81 9.03 4.81 -0.26
CA ASP A 81 8.81 5.84 0.75
C ASP A 81 9.16 7.26 0.30
N GLU A 82 9.53 7.44 -0.97
CA GLU A 82 9.77 8.77 -1.49
C GLU A 82 8.46 9.52 -1.76
N SER A 83 8.42 10.79 -1.38
CA SER A 83 7.25 11.65 -1.57
C SER A 83 7.63 13.12 -1.64
N PRO A 84 6.75 13.99 -2.19
CA PRO A 84 6.93 15.43 -2.14
C PRO A 84 6.99 15.97 -0.70
N LYS A 85 7.71 17.06 -0.50
CA LYS A 85 7.96 17.69 0.82
C LYS A 85 6.72 18.17 1.57
N TYR A 86 5.58 18.20 0.94
CA TYR A 86 4.32 18.53 1.60
C TYR A 86 3.67 17.31 2.29
N TYR A 87 4.19 16.13 2.09
CA TYR A 87 3.88 14.96 2.91
C TYR A 87 4.87 14.78 4.06
N HIS A 88 4.45 14.04 5.07
CA HIS A 88 5.29 13.67 6.21
C HIS A 88 6.37 12.67 5.76
N PRO A 89 7.67 12.92 5.99
CA PRO A 89 8.76 12.11 5.42
C PRO A 89 8.79 10.65 5.88
N GLY A 90 8.20 10.31 7.02
CA GLY A 90 8.16 8.94 7.53
C GLY A 90 6.79 8.25 7.42
N LYS A 91 5.78 8.95 6.84
CA LYS A 91 4.41 8.43 6.75
C LYS A 91 3.79 8.78 5.41
N SER A 92 4.52 8.51 4.34
CA SER A 92 4.11 8.78 2.97
C SER A 92 4.85 7.86 2.02
N GLY A 93 4.44 7.85 0.76
CA GLY A 93 5.08 7.09 -0.29
C GLY A 93 4.50 7.39 -1.66
N ARG A 94 5.07 6.71 -2.64
CA ARG A 94 4.60 6.77 -4.03
C ARG A 94 4.37 5.37 -4.59
N ILE A 95 3.49 5.31 -5.58
CA ILE A 95 3.10 4.08 -6.26
C ILE A 95 3.47 4.19 -7.72
N PHE A 96 4.10 3.14 -8.24
CA PHE A 96 4.33 2.90 -9.66
C PHE A 96 3.48 1.71 -10.10
N LEU A 97 3.01 1.73 -11.35
CA LEU A 97 2.19 0.65 -11.91
C LEU A 97 2.99 -0.61 -12.24
N ASP A 98 4.30 -0.46 -12.33
CA ASP A 98 5.23 -1.56 -12.60
C ASP A 98 6.59 -1.31 -11.91
N ARG A 99 7.39 -2.37 -11.82
CA ARG A 99 8.73 -2.32 -11.20
C ARG A 99 9.77 -1.55 -12.02
N GLY A 100 9.45 -1.23 -13.27
CA GLY A 100 10.32 -0.39 -14.10
C GLY A 100 10.39 1.07 -13.65
N LYS A 101 9.52 1.50 -12.73
CA LYS A 101 9.50 2.84 -12.11
C LYS A 101 9.51 3.98 -13.13
N HIS A 102 8.87 3.79 -14.27
CA HIS A 102 8.94 4.78 -15.36
C HIS A 102 8.25 6.10 -15.03
N LYS A 103 7.06 6.03 -14.42
CA LYS A 103 6.28 7.20 -14.02
C LYS A 103 5.54 6.93 -12.72
N VAL A 104 5.54 7.91 -11.84
CA VAL A 104 4.76 7.86 -10.61
C VAL A 104 3.28 7.86 -10.97
N ALA A 105 2.56 6.85 -10.52
CA ALA A 105 1.11 6.75 -10.68
C ALA A 105 0.37 7.54 -9.61
N ALA A 106 0.87 7.49 -8.37
CA ALA A 106 0.25 8.20 -7.25
C ALA A 106 1.26 8.53 -6.14
N TYR A 107 0.97 9.59 -5.40
CA TYR A 107 1.50 9.86 -4.06
C TYR A 107 0.41 9.68 -3.02
N PHE A 108 0.79 9.29 -1.81
CA PHE A 108 -0.11 9.19 -0.66
C PHE A 108 0.66 9.43 0.64
N GLY A 109 -0.04 9.87 1.68
CA GLY A 109 0.59 10.05 2.98
C GLY A 109 -0.14 10.99 3.94
N GLU A 110 0.42 11.14 5.12
CA GLU A 110 0.05 12.22 6.04
C GLU A 110 0.56 13.55 5.50
N ILE A 111 -0.24 14.59 5.59
CA ILE A 111 0.19 15.94 5.23
C ILE A 111 1.17 16.44 6.29
N HIS A 112 2.25 17.09 5.82
CA HIS A 112 3.31 17.55 6.69
C HIS A 112 2.78 18.51 7.78
N PRO A 113 3.10 18.32 9.09
CA PRO A 113 2.57 19.14 10.18
C PRO A 113 2.76 20.65 10.00
N ASN A 114 3.88 21.07 9.41
CA ASN A 114 4.13 22.49 9.12
C ASN A 114 3.14 23.08 8.12
N ILE A 115 2.62 22.27 7.18
CA ILE A 115 1.60 22.72 6.23
C ILE A 115 0.25 22.83 6.91
N ILE A 116 -0.11 21.85 7.73
CA ILE A 116 -1.32 21.85 8.55
C ILE A 116 -1.36 23.11 9.40
N LYS A 117 -0.25 23.42 10.09
CA LYS A 117 -0.09 24.63 10.91
C LYS A 117 -0.16 25.92 10.09
N LYS A 118 0.54 25.97 8.94
CA LYS A 118 0.56 27.16 8.06
C LYS A 118 -0.81 27.49 7.47
N LEU A 119 -1.63 26.47 7.23
CA LEU A 119 -2.99 26.62 6.69
C LEU A 119 -4.06 26.72 7.78
N ASP A 120 -3.67 26.75 9.06
CA ASP A 120 -4.56 26.78 10.24
C ASP A 120 -5.65 25.70 10.18
N ILE A 121 -5.26 24.48 9.82
CA ILE A 121 -6.19 23.34 9.74
C ILE A 121 -6.26 22.68 11.12
N LYS A 122 -7.44 22.74 11.75
CA LYS A 122 -7.66 22.23 13.10
C LYS A 122 -8.03 20.75 13.09
N THR A 123 -7.04 19.89 12.91
CA THR A 123 -7.23 18.43 12.95
C THR A 123 -6.01 17.73 13.55
N GLU A 124 -6.25 16.60 14.19
CA GLU A 124 -5.19 15.75 14.73
C GLU A 124 -4.54 14.88 13.66
N SER A 125 -5.28 14.55 12.61
CA SER A 125 -4.80 13.74 11.50
C SER A 125 -5.35 14.26 10.18
N LEU A 126 -4.49 14.42 9.19
CA LEU A 126 -4.83 14.78 7.82
C LEU A 126 -3.98 13.94 6.88
N VAL A 127 -4.65 13.08 6.14
CA VAL A 127 -4.01 12.24 5.12
C VAL A 127 -4.52 12.61 3.74
N GLY A 128 -3.71 12.39 2.71
CA GLY A 128 -4.09 12.73 1.36
C GLY A 128 -3.42 11.88 0.31
N PHE A 129 -3.93 11.99 -0.91
CA PHE A 129 -3.36 11.33 -2.09
C PHE A 129 -3.49 12.17 -3.33
N GLU A 130 -2.68 11.84 -4.32
CA GLU A 130 -2.71 12.38 -5.69
C GLU A 130 -2.49 11.23 -6.66
N ILE A 131 -3.40 11.05 -7.62
CA ILE A 131 -3.29 10.05 -8.70
C ILE A 131 -3.14 10.80 -10.01
N PHE A 132 -2.04 10.60 -10.74
CA PHE A 132 -1.71 11.27 -11.98
C PHE A 132 -2.31 10.54 -13.18
N LEU A 133 -3.47 10.96 -13.65
CA LEU A 133 -4.20 10.28 -14.72
C LEU A 133 -3.39 10.20 -16.03
N ASP A 134 -2.60 11.24 -16.35
CA ASP A 134 -1.79 11.26 -17.57
C ASP A 134 -0.61 10.26 -17.53
N ASN A 135 -0.25 9.78 -16.34
CA ASN A 135 0.76 8.74 -16.16
C ASN A 135 0.16 7.33 -16.22
N LEU A 136 -1.16 7.21 -16.18
CA LEU A 136 -1.88 5.95 -16.26
C LEU A 136 -2.07 5.55 -17.72
N LYS A 137 -1.43 4.47 -18.17
CA LYS A 137 -1.72 3.87 -19.47
C LYS A 137 -3.07 3.20 -19.38
N LEU A 138 -4.02 3.57 -20.23
CA LEU A 138 -5.30 2.88 -20.29
C LEU A 138 -5.06 1.37 -20.45
N PRO A 139 -5.59 0.53 -19.56
CA PRO A 139 -5.46 -0.92 -19.72
C PRO A 139 -6.10 -1.35 -21.03
N LYS A 140 -5.43 -2.23 -21.76
CA LYS A 140 -5.97 -2.76 -23.03
C LYS A 140 -7.33 -3.39 -22.77
N LYS A 141 -8.35 -2.98 -23.48
CA LYS A 141 -9.76 -3.42 -23.32
C LYS A 141 -9.94 -4.95 -23.26
N SER A 142 -9.07 -5.70 -23.89
CA SER A 142 -9.12 -7.16 -23.96
C SER A 142 -8.87 -7.90 -22.64
N LEU A 143 -8.37 -7.24 -21.63
CA LEU A 143 -8.07 -7.86 -20.32
C LEU A 143 -9.14 -7.57 -19.24
N LYS A 144 -10.06 -6.64 -19.49
CA LYS A 144 -11.04 -6.20 -18.49
C LYS A 144 -12.33 -7.01 -18.44
N ASP A 145 -12.74 -7.60 -19.55
CA ASP A 145 -14.05 -8.26 -19.62
C ASP A 145 -14.02 -9.73 -19.20
N GLN A 146 -12.83 -10.29 -18.98
CA GLN A 146 -12.70 -11.64 -18.48
C GLN A 146 -11.94 -11.62 -17.14
N LYS A 147 -12.66 -11.65 -16.04
CA LYS A 147 -12.07 -12.06 -14.77
C LYS A 147 -11.52 -13.47 -14.98
N SER A 148 -10.25 -13.67 -14.60
CA SER A 148 -9.67 -15.02 -14.59
C SER A 148 -10.60 -15.96 -13.81
N LYS A 149 -10.75 -17.19 -14.31
CA LYS A 149 -11.54 -18.20 -13.61
C LYS A 149 -11.00 -18.32 -12.18
N TYR A 150 -11.85 -18.07 -11.21
CA TYR A 150 -11.49 -18.28 -9.82
C TYR A 150 -11.29 -19.79 -9.61
N SER A 151 -10.06 -20.18 -9.27
CA SER A 151 -9.71 -21.57 -8.99
C SER A 151 -9.55 -21.72 -7.49
N VAL A 152 -10.43 -22.47 -6.87
CA VAL A 152 -10.34 -22.85 -5.46
C VAL A 152 -9.61 -24.16 -5.38
N SER A 153 -8.66 -24.27 -4.46
CA SER A 153 -8.04 -25.55 -4.13
C SER A 153 -8.91 -26.28 -3.12
N ASP A 154 -9.19 -27.56 -3.39
CA ASP A 154 -9.85 -28.48 -2.47
C ASP A 154 -8.88 -29.07 -1.44
N PHE A 155 -7.58 -28.78 -1.57
CA PHE A 155 -6.53 -29.31 -0.70
C PHE A 155 -6.26 -28.39 0.49
N GLN A 156 -5.84 -28.99 1.59
CA GLN A 156 -5.56 -28.28 2.82
C GLN A 156 -4.41 -27.27 2.64
N LYS A 157 -4.64 -26.03 3.10
CA LYS A 157 -3.60 -25.02 3.21
C LYS A 157 -2.76 -25.23 4.49
N SER A 158 -1.49 -24.85 4.42
CA SER A 158 -0.60 -24.79 5.57
C SER A 158 -0.09 -23.37 5.73
N GLU A 159 -0.04 -22.85 6.95
CA GLU A 159 0.51 -21.54 7.26
C GLU A 159 1.82 -21.73 8.04
N ARG A 160 2.83 -20.93 7.68
CA ARG A 160 4.16 -20.93 8.31
C ARG A 160 4.60 -19.51 8.59
N ASP A 161 5.02 -19.27 9.83
CA ASP A 161 5.51 -17.97 10.27
C ASP A 161 7.03 -17.94 10.24
N PHE A 162 7.56 -16.84 9.74
CA PHE A 162 8.98 -16.56 9.67
C PHE A 162 9.27 -15.19 10.26
N ALA A 163 10.43 -15.02 10.88
CA ALA A 163 10.94 -13.74 11.32
C ALA A 163 12.33 -13.51 10.72
N PHE A 164 12.47 -12.48 9.90
CA PHE A 164 13.72 -12.12 9.26
C PHE A 164 14.28 -10.82 9.83
N ILE A 165 15.57 -10.81 10.14
CA ILE A 165 16.27 -9.59 10.52
C ILE A 165 16.95 -9.05 9.28
N ILE A 166 16.50 -7.88 8.81
CA ILE A 166 16.97 -7.25 7.58
C ILE A 166 17.43 -5.81 7.85
N ASP A 167 18.24 -5.23 6.94
CA ASP A 167 18.60 -3.82 7.01
C ASP A 167 17.34 -2.93 6.90
N LYS A 168 17.30 -1.85 7.68
CA LYS A 168 16.16 -0.87 7.65
C LYS A 168 15.92 -0.28 6.27
N LYS A 169 16.95 -0.19 5.42
CA LYS A 169 16.87 0.34 4.06
C LYS A 169 16.16 -0.60 3.10
N ILE A 170 16.09 -1.90 3.42
CA ILE A 170 15.41 -2.87 2.56
C ILE A 170 13.90 -2.64 2.66
N ASN A 171 13.26 -2.49 1.50
CA ASN A 171 11.82 -2.36 1.44
C ASN A 171 11.17 -3.73 1.72
N VAL A 172 10.16 -3.76 2.59
CA VAL A 172 9.43 -4.99 2.92
C VAL A 172 8.78 -5.62 1.69
N GLN A 173 8.39 -4.80 0.72
CA GLN A 173 7.85 -5.29 -0.55
C GLN A 173 8.86 -6.11 -1.34
N ASP A 174 10.16 -5.80 -1.26
CA ASP A 174 11.19 -6.57 -1.94
C ASP A 174 11.32 -7.95 -1.29
N LEU A 175 11.31 -8.03 0.04
CA LEU A 175 11.27 -9.30 0.78
C LEU A 175 10.06 -10.15 0.37
N VAL A 176 8.85 -9.58 0.44
CA VAL A 176 7.61 -10.27 0.03
C VAL A 176 7.70 -10.76 -1.41
N SER A 177 8.28 -9.95 -2.28
CA SER A 177 8.44 -10.29 -3.70
C SER A 177 9.43 -11.43 -3.94
N VAL A 178 10.54 -11.45 -3.20
CA VAL A 178 11.52 -12.54 -3.27
C VAL A 178 10.85 -13.84 -2.88
N ILE A 179 10.15 -13.86 -1.75
CA ILE A 179 9.47 -15.06 -1.26
C ILE A 179 8.35 -15.52 -2.20
N SER A 180 7.52 -14.60 -2.71
CA SER A 180 6.42 -14.95 -3.62
C SER A 180 6.89 -15.53 -4.96
N ASN A 181 8.12 -15.24 -5.37
CA ASN A 181 8.71 -15.76 -6.61
C ASN A 181 9.40 -17.12 -6.44
N ILE A 182 9.55 -17.65 -5.20
CA ILE A 182 10.16 -18.96 -4.95
C ILE A 182 9.31 -20.05 -5.61
N ASP A 183 8.01 -20.05 -5.36
CA ASP A 183 7.08 -20.98 -6.00
C ASP A 183 5.67 -20.35 -6.08
N LYS A 184 5.35 -19.83 -7.23
CA LYS A 184 4.05 -19.17 -7.49
C LYS A 184 2.86 -20.12 -7.50
N ASN A 185 3.09 -21.42 -7.62
CA ASN A 185 2.02 -22.41 -7.62
C ASN A 185 1.68 -22.90 -6.21
N LEU A 186 2.63 -22.78 -5.30
CA LEU A 186 2.48 -23.26 -3.93
C LEU A 186 2.30 -22.14 -2.91
N ILE A 187 2.98 -20.99 -3.07
CA ILE A 187 2.82 -19.83 -2.18
C ILE A 187 1.61 -19.03 -2.63
N SER A 188 0.51 -19.17 -1.90
CA SER A 188 -0.77 -18.55 -2.25
C SER A 188 -0.98 -17.17 -1.63
N ASN A 189 -0.37 -16.91 -0.46
CA ASN A 189 -0.47 -15.61 0.22
C ASN A 189 0.73 -15.38 1.15
N ILE A 190 1.12 -14.12 1.28
CA ILE A 190 2.13 -13.67 2.25
C ILE A 190 1.55 -12.47 3.00
N ASN A 191 1.51 -12.58 4.32
CA ASN A 191 1.03 -11.53 5.19
C ASN A 191 2.14 -11.06 6.13
N VAL A 192 2.46 -9.77 6.10
CA VAL A 192 3.37 -9.14 7.07
C VAL A 192 2.53 -8.74 8.26
N PHE A 193 2.73 -9.38 9.41
CA PHE A 193 1.90 -9.14 10.58
C PHE A 193 2.61 -8.38 11.70
N ASP A 194 3.97 -8.29 11.67
CA ASP A 194 4.71 -7.48 12.62
C ASP A 194 6.00 -6.90 12.04
N VAL A 195 6.35 -5.71 12.49
CA VAL A 195 7.61 -5.01 12.17
C VAL A 195 8.17 -4.44 13.47
N TYR A 196 9.31 -4.96 13.89
CA TYR A 196 9.94 -4.59 15.15
C TYR A 196 11.37 -4.09 14.92
N ASP A 197 11.71 -2.94 15.51
CA ASP A 197 13.02 -2.30 15.36
C ASP A 197 13.63 -1.82 16.70
N GLY A 198 13.16 -2.38 17.81
CA GLY A 198 13.58 -2.02 19.16
C GLY A 198 14.44 -3.06 19.87
N GLY A 199 14.83 -2.75 21.10
CA GLY A 199 15.45 -3.66 22.07
C GLY A 199 16.74 -4.31 21.59
N ASN A 200 16.70 -5.61 21.29
CA ASN A 200 17.87 -6.42 20.99
C ASN A 200 18.26 -6.44 19.49
N ILE A 201 17.60 -5.64 18.65
CA ILE A 201 17.91 -5.57 17.21
C ILE A 201 18.93 -4.45 16.98
N PRO A 202 19.98 -4.66 16.16
CA PRO A 202 20.94 -3.61 15.82
C PRO A 202 20.26 -2.37 15.23
N ILE A 203 20.79 -1.19 15.52
CA ILE A 203 20.17 0.12 15.20
C ILE A 203 19.79 0.25 13.71
N ASN A 204 20.58 -0.37 12.82
CA ASN A 204 20.37 -0.31 11.36
C ASN A 204 19.51 -1.46 10.82
N GLN A 205 18.98 -2.33 11.69
CA GLN A 205 18.18 -3.48 11.30
C GLN A 205 16.78 -3.40 11.87
N LYS A 206 15.88 -4.17 11.27
CA LYS A 206 14.50 -4.40 11.71
C LYS A 206 14.15 -5.88 11.57
N SER A 207 13.31 -6.37 12.44
CA SER A 207 12.70 -7.70 12.32
C SER A 207 11.38 -7.58 11.60
N ILE A 208 11.16 -8.40 10.59
CA ILE A 208 9.91 -8.50 9.84
C ILE A 208 9.34 -9.88 10.09
N ALA A 209 8.16 -9.93 10.70
CA ALA A 209 7.43 -11.17 10.90
C ALA A 209 6.38 -11.33 9.79
N ILE A 210 6.45 -12.48 9.11
CA ILE A 210 5.57 -12.81 7.99
C ILE A 210 4.93 -14.17 8.19
N SER A 211 3.68 -14.30 7.74
CA SER A 211 2.97 -15.56 7.62
C SER A 211 2.84 -15.91 6.14
N VAL A 212 3.34 -17.07 5.75
CA VAL A 212 3.29 -17.59 4.38
C VAL A 212 2.25 -18.70 4.31
N THR A 213 1.25 -18.53 3.46
CA THR A 213 0.24 -19.56 3.18
C THR A 213 0.70 -20.39 1.99
N ILE A 214 0.85 -21.69 2.22
CA ILE A 214 1.31 -22.69 1.24
C ILE A 214 0.12 -23.61 0.92
N GLN A 215 -0.25 -23.70 -0.36
CA GLN A 215 -1.36 -24.53 -0.81
C GLN A 215 -1.12 -24.99 -2.25
N SER A 216 -1.27 -26.29 -2.51
CA SER A 216 -1.23 -26.85 -3.87
C SER A 216 -2.61 -26.89 -4.48
N LEU A 217 -2.69 -26.76 -5.81
CA LEU A 217 -3.90 -26.99 -6.60
C LEU A 217 -4.05 -28.46 -7.06
N GLU A 218 -3.03 -29.29 -6.87
CA GLU A 218 -2.95 -30.63 -7.48
C GLU A 218 -2.99 -31.77 -6.45
N LYS A 219 -2.44 -31.55 -5.26
CA LYS A 219 -2.32 -32.61 -4.23
C LYS A 219 -2.26 -32.03 -2.81
N THR A 220 -2.55 -32.85 -1.82
CA THR A 220 -2.22 -32.53 -0.43
C THR A 220 -0.70 -32.55 -0.24
N LEU A 221 -0.16 -31.50 0.37
CA LEU A 221 1.27 -31.40 0.67
C LEU A 221 1.64 -32.31 1.84
N THR A 222 2.76 -33.00 1.69
CA THR A 222 3.35 -33.79 2.78
C THR A 222 4.25 -32.93 3.65
N ASP A 223 4.58 -33.39 4.87
CA ASP A 223 5.53 -32.68 5.75
C ASP A 223 6.88 -32.47 5.08
N ASN A 224 7.35 -33.40 4.26
CA ASN A 224 8.58 -33.29 3.50
C ASN A 224 8.51 -32.21 2.40
N ASP A 225 7.34 -32.06 1.74
CA ASP A 225 7.11 -30.98 0.76
C ASP A 225 7.15 -29.61 1.47
N LEU A 226 6.53 -29.49 2.66
CA LEU A 226 6.51 -28.26 3.45
C LEU A 226 7.89 -27.92 3.99
N GLU A 227 8.67 -28.89 4.45
CA GLU A 227 10.03 -28.67 4.95
C GLU A 227 10.98 -28.18 3.85
N LYS A 228 10.84 -28.72 2.63
CA LYS A 228 11.61 -28.23 1.48
C LYS A 228 11.34 -26.77 1.17
N ILE A 229 10.05 -26.37 1.18
CA ILE A 229 9.68 -24.96 0.91
C ILE A 229 10.18 -24.07 2.05
N ASN A 230 10.06 -24.48 3.31
CA ASN A 230 10.55 -23.74 4.46
C ASN A 230 12.06 -23.47 4.32
N ASN A 231 12.85 -24.52 4.03
CA ASN A 231 14.29 -24.39 3.85
C ASN A 231 14.63 -23.47 2.67
N LEU A 232 13.89 -23.57 1.57
CA LEU A 232 14.10 -22.72 0.40
C LEU A 232 13.78 -21.24 0.69
N ILE A 233 12.74 -20.95 1.50
CA ILE A 233 12.43 -19.60 1.95
C ILE A 233 13.57 -19.04 2.81
N ILE A 234 14.08 -19.83 3.76
CA ILE A 234 15.16 -19.41 4.66
C ILE A 234 16.48 -19.18 3.90
N GLU A 235 16.79 -20.03 2.92
CA GLU A 235 18.03 -19.90 2.13
C GLU A 235 17.98 -18.73 1.12
N THR A 236 16.78 -18.34 0.69
CA THR A 236 16.61 -17.29 -0.34
C THR A 236 16.63 -15.90 0.26
N VAL A 237 16.25 -15.74 1.52
CA VAL A 237 16.21 -14.46 2.26
C VAL A 237 17.49 -14.24 3.02
#